data_e4c10b7fe865f290c3a5d996eff4b34a
#
_entry.id   e4c10b7fe865f290c3a5d996eff4b34a
#
_cell.length_a   1.000
_cell.length_b   1.000
_cell.length_c   1.000
_cell.angle_alpha   90.00
_cell.angle_beta   90.00
_cell.angle_gamma   90.00
#
_symmetry.space_group_name_H-M   'P 1'
#
loop_
_entity.id
_entity.type
_entity.pdbx_description
1 polymer ?
#
loop_
_entity_poly.entity_id
_entity_poly.type
_entity_poly.pdbx_seq_one_letter_code
_entity_poly.pdbx_strand_id
1 'polypeptide(L)'
;MTANGWFQIGLFLFVIFLVTKPLGVFMTRVFGQGKTFLDPALRPIEKLVYRLCGIDEKREMRWTEYAVAMLLFSGVSMGLLYLIERTQKWLPLNPQKFANVEPGLAFGTAASFTTNTNWQVYSGESTMSYFTQMAGLAYHNFVSAAVGIVLAIVVIRGIARKETDKLGNFWVDTTRCLLWVLLPVCLVGSLVLVSEGVVQNLKPYTTVDLIQPYAAQVTGPDGKTTAQTITQQVIAQGPVASQEVIKEFGTNGGGFFNANSAHPFENPTPLSNFFEMVLIFAIPSGLTYTLGRMTGSQRHGWAVWAAMAFLFFAGVTTAYWAEARGNPLLAGADQHAGTLHSGGNMEGKEVRFGIANSALFATVTTDASCGAVNGMHDSFTPLGGMVPLINIMLGEVVFGGVGAGLYGIFVFVVLAVFIAGLMVGRTPEYLGKKIESYDVKMAMLAVLILTFAILTFSAVSVVKPYGTAGITNPGPHGLSQVLYAYVSSTGNNGSAFGGISANTMWYNTTTAAAQLLGRFFMIIPVLAIAGSLAKKKTVPESAGSFPVTGGLFAGLLVSTILIVGALTFFPALSLGPILEHLLMNAGKAF
;
A
#
# COMPACT_ATOMS: atom_id res chain seq x y z
N MET A 1 -9.02 0.99 26.01
CA MET A 1 -9.34 2.04 25.01
C MET A 1 -9.68 3.33 25.72
N THR A 2 -9.15 4.46 25.28
CA THR A 2 -9.32 5.77 25.93
C THR A 2 -10.19 6.70 25.07
N ALA A 3 -10.82 7.71 25.69
CA ALA A 3 -11.58 8.73 24.96
C ALA A 3 -10.69 9.51 23.95
N ASN A 4 -9.43 9.79 24.32
CA ASN A 4 -8.46 10.43 23.44
C ASN A 4 -8.16 9.56 22.20
N GLY A 5 -7.99 8.24 22.35
CA GLY A 5 -7.77 7.35 21.22
C GLY A 5 -8.95 7.35 20.23
N TRP A 6 -10.18 7.33 20.74
CA TRP A 6 -11.38 7.45 19.90
C TRP A 6 -11.52 8.82 19.24
N PHE A 7 -11.12 9.88 19.93
CA PHE A 7 -11.06 11.22 19.35
C PHE A 7 -10.09 11.28 18.16
N GLN A 8 -8.90 10.68 18.28
CA GLN A 8 -7.90 10.65 17.20
C GLN A 8 -8.41 9.87 15.98
N ILE A 9 -9.03 8.69 16.18
CA ILE A 9 -9.64 7.90 15.12
C ILE A 9 -10.77 8.69 14.43
N GLY A 10 -11.65 9.31 15.23
CA GLY A 10 -12.74 10.13 14.71
C GLY A 10 -12.26 11.36 13.94
N LEU A 11 -11.22 12.04 14.45
CA LEU A 11 -10.59 13.19 13.79
C LEU A 11 -9.97 12.77 12.46
N PHE A 12 -9.28 11.63 12.40
CA PHE A 12 -8.72 11.10 11.17
C PHE A 12 -9.79 10.88 10.10
N LEU A 13 -10.85 10.13 10.43
CA LEU A 13 -11.96 9.89 9.49
C LEU A 13 -12.63 11.18 9.02
N PHE A 14 -12.80 12.14 9.93
CA PHE A 14 -13.38 13.44 9.60
C PHE A 14 -12.52 14.22 8.62
N VAL A 15 -11.19 14.23 8.82
CA VAL A 15 -10.26 14.90 7.90
C VAL A 15 -10.26 14.21 6.52
N ILE A 16 -10.26 12.88 6.47
CA ILE A 16 -10.36 12.13 5.20
C ILE A 16 -11.67 12.45 4.48
N PHE A 17 -12.79 12.50 5.19
CA PHE A 17 -14.07 12.91 4.60
C PHE A 17 -14.00 14.31 4.00
N LEU A 18 -13.39 15.28 4.71
CA LEU A 18 -13.24 16.65 4.22
C LEU A 18 -12.35 16.75 2.97
N VAL A 19 -11.27 15.98 2.91
CA VAL A 19 -10.30 15.97 1.78
C VAL A 19 -10.89 15.29 0.55
N THR A 20 -11.77 14.32 0.70
CA THR A 20 -12.36 13.51 -0.37
C THR A 20 -12.93 14.33 -1.52
N LYS A 21 -13.80 15.30 -1.23
CA LYS A 21 -14.48 16.12 -2.25
C LYS A 21 -13.53 17.06 -2.99
N PRO A 22 -12.72 17.92 -2.33
CA PRO A 22 -11.84 18.84 -3.05
C PRO A 22 -10.81 18.11 -3.92
N LEU A 23 -10.19 17.05 -3.40
CA LEU A 23 -9.21 16.28 -4.17
C LEU A 23 -9.87 15.53 -5.34
N GLY A 24 -11.05 14.93 -5.14
CA GLY A 24 -11.78 14.26 -6.22
C GLY A 24 -12.26 15.23 -7.32
N VAL A 25 -12.67 16.44 -6.98
CA VAL A 25 -12.99 17.51 -7.96
C VAL A 25 -11.73 17.88 -8.73
N PHE A 26 -10.60 18.05 -8.05
CA PHE A 26 -9.33 18.39 -8.67
C PHE A 26 -8.87 17.30 -9.65
N MET A 27 -8.84 16.04 -9.23
CA MET A 27 -8.49 14.91 -10.10
C MET A 27 -9.43 14.80 -11.31
N THR A 28 -10.74 15.01 -11.13
CA THR A 28 -11.70 15.03 -12.23
C THR A 28 -11.33 16.10 -13.28
N ARG A 29 -10.88 17.28 -12.86
CA ARG A 29 -10.43 18.34 -13.79
C ARG A 29 -9.14 17.98 -14.49
N VAL A 30 -8.15 17.46 -13.76
CA VAL A 30 -6.86 17.06 -14.32
C VAL A 30 -7.03 16.00 -15.42
N PHE A 31 -7.75 14.92 -15.14
CA PHE A 31 -7.92 13.81 -16.08
C PHE A 31 -9.03 14.03 -17.11
N GLY A 32 -9.94 14.97 -16.85
CA GLY A 32 -10.94 15.45 -17.82
C GLY A 32 -10.44 16.57 -18.71
N GLN A 33 -9.16 16.93 -18.63
CA GLN A 33 -8.53 18.03 -19.37
C GLN A 33 -9.19 19.42 -19.14
N GLY A 34 -9.81 19.59 -17.97
CA GLY A 34 -10.35 20.86 -17.51
C GLY A 34 -9.23 21.81 -17.05
N LYS A 35 -9.54 23.11 -17.04
CA LYS A 35 -8.60 24.12 -16.54
C LYS A 35 -8.40 23.99 -15.03
N THR A 36 -7.16 24.11 -14.59
CA THR A 36 -6.75 24.13 -13.19
C THR A 36 -5.97 25.41 -12.88
N PHE A 37 -5.85 25.77 -11.61
CA PHE A 37 -5.06 26.93 -11.18
C PHE A 37 -3.53 26.72 -11.37
N LEU A 38 -3.08 25.47 -11.57
CA LEU A 38 -1.68 25.13 -11.81
C LEU A 38 -1.27 25.21 -13.29
N ASP A 39 -2.21 25.33 -14.22
CA ASP A 39 -1.94 25.32 -15.65
C ASP A 39 -0.90 26.36 -16.10
N PRO A 40 -0.88 27.61 -15.59
CA PRO A 40 0.11 28.59 -16.02
C PRO A 40 1.56 28.12 -15.78
N ALA A 41 1.80 27.38 -14.69
CA ALA A 41 3.12 26.88 -14.32
C ALA A 41 3.42 25.51 -14.96
N LEU A 42 2.47 24.58 -14.97
CA LEU A 42 2.73 23.18 -15.32
C LEU A 42 2.48 22.85 -16.80
N ARG A 43 1.57 23.56 -17.48
CA ARG A 43 1.27 23.28 -18.90
C ARG A 43 2.48 23.50 -19.85
N PRO A 44 3.36 24.50 -19.65
CA PRO A 44 4.59 24.61 -20.43
C PRO A 44 5.52 23.40 -20.26
N ILE A 45 5.66 22.90 -19.03
CA ILE A 45 6.47 21.73 -18.70
C ILE A 45 5.87 20.47 -19.36
N GLU A 46 4.59 20.27 -19.27
CA GLU A 46 3.86 19.18 -19.90
C GLU A 46 4.09 19.15 -21.41
N LYS A 47 3.93 20.32 -22.09
CA LYS A 47 4.19 20.43 -23.53
C LYS A 47 5.63 20.13 -23.91
N LEU A 48 6.58 20.53 -23.05
CA LEU A 48 8.00 20.21 -23.27
C LEU A 48 8.23 18.70 -23.19
N VAL A 49 7.67 18.02 -22.17
CA VAL A 49 7.73 16.56 -22.04
C VAL A 49 7.13 15.88 -23.28
N TYR A 50 5.94 16.32 -23.73
CA TYR A 50 5.31 15.74 -24.92
C TYR A 50 6.18 15.89 -26.17
N ARG A 51 6.81 17.08 -26.35
CA ARG A 51 7.70 17.34 -27.48
C ARG A 51 8.94 16.46 -27.44
N LEU A 52 9.58 16.33 -26.25
CA LEU A 52 10.80 15.54 -26.09
C LEU A 52 10.56 14.03 -26.25
N CYS A 53 9.41 13.55 -25.78
CA CYS A 53 9.06 12.13 -25.81
C CYS A 53 8.23 11.73 -27.05
N GLY A 54 7.92 12.65 -27.95
CA GLY A 54 7.10 12.36 -29.13
C GLY A 54 5.66 11.95 -28.82
N ILE A 55 5.07 12.48 -27.73
CA ILE A 55 3.73 12.12 -27.28
C ILE A 55 2.71 12.98 -28.01
N ASP A 56 1.79 12.32 -28.74
CA ASP A 56 0.61 12.98 -29.31
C ASP A 56 -0.52 12.97 -28.28
N GLU A 57 -0.86 14.15 -27.73
CA GLU A 57 -1.91 14.30 -26.71
C GLU A 57 -3.32 14.01 -27.23
N LYS A 58 -3.53 14.01 -28.53
CA LYS A 58 -4.83 13.75 -29.17
C LYS A 58 -5.08 12.28 -29.46
N ARG A 59 -4.02 11.48 -29.50
CA ARG A 59 -4.12 10.03 -29.77
C ARG A 59 -4.68 9.34 -28.54
N GLU A 60 -5.78 8.63 -28.70
CA GLU A 60 -6.33 7.76 -27.67
C GLU A 60 -6.00 6.28 -27.94
N MET A 61 -5.76 5.54 -26.89
CA MET A 61 -5.37 4.11 -26.90
C MET A 61 -6.57 3.21 -26.58
N ARG A 62 -6.58 2.01 -27.17
CA ARG A 62 -7.40 0.89 -26.72
C ARG A 62 -6.84 0.34 -25.41
N TRP A 63 -7.64 -0.44 -24.68
CA TRP A 63 -7.18 -1.04 -23.42
C TRP A 63 -5.91 -1.90 -23.60
N THR A 64 -5.76 -2.61 -24.72
CA THR A 64 -4.56 -3.41 -25.02
C THR A 64 -3.33 -2.55 -25.29
N GLU A 65 -3.46 -1.45 -26.04
CA GLU A 65 -2.37 -0.49 -26.27
C GLU A 65 -1.94 0.17 -24.95
N TYR A 66 -2.92 0.51 -24.10
CA TYR A 66 -2.67 1.09 -22.78
C TYR A 66 -1.93 0.10 -21.86
N ALA A 67 -2.37 -1.16 -21.84
CA ALA A 67 -1.71 -2.23 -21.09
C ALA A 67 -0.26 -2.45 -21.55
N VAL A 68 -0.01 -2.51 -22.86
CA VAL A 68 1.34 -2.68 -23.40
C VAL A 68 2.23 -1.49 -23.06
N ALA A 69 1.72 -0.25 -23.18
CA ALA A 69 2.49 0.95 -22.81
C ALA A 69 2.87 0.93 -21.32
N MET A 70 1.94 0.56 -20.43
CA MET A 70 2.16 0.40 -19.01
C MET A 70 3.20 -0.67 -18.68
N LEU A 71 3.10 -1.85 -19.31
CA LEU A 71 4.06 -2.95 -19.08
C LEU A 71 5.47 -2.61 -19.57
N LEU A 72 5.59 -1.96 -20.72
CA LEU A 72 6.89 -1.51 -21.25
C LEU A 72 7.51 -0.46 -20.34
N PHE A 73 6.72 0.54 -19.90
CA PHE A 73 7.19 1.56 -18.98
C PHE A 73 7.68 0.95 -17.65
N SER A 74 6.89 0.06 -17.08
CA SER A 74 7.24 -0.62 -15.82
C SER A 74 8.47 -1.51 -15.98
N GLY A 75 8.57 -2.29 -17.06
CA GLY A 75 9.72 -3.16 -17.33
C GLY A 75 11.02 -2.40 -17.53
N VAL A 76 10.98 -1.29 -18.28
CA VAL A 76 12.16 -0.42 -18.46
C VAL A 76 12.57 0.23 -17.14
N SER A 77 11.60 0.73 -16.36
CA SER A 77 11.86 1.31 -15.04
C SER A 77 12.49 0.29 -14.09
N MET A 78 11.97 -0.95 -14.06
CA MET A 78 12.52 -2.05 -13.26
C MET A 78 13.98 -2.34 -13.63
N GLY A 79 14.27 -2.43 -14.93
CA GLY A 79 15.64 -2.66 -15.41
C GLY A 79 16.58 -1.52 -15.03
N LEU A 80 16.10 -0.27 -15.07
CA LEU A 80 16.87 0.90 -14.67
C LEU A 80 17.18 0.88 -13.17
N LEU A 81 16.22 0.57 -12.31
CA LEU A 81 16.44 0.47 -10.87
C LEU A 81 17.46 -0.63 -10.55
N TYR A 82 17.26 -1.82 -11.12
CA TYR A 82 18.21 -2.91 -10.97
C TYR A 82 19.64 -2.48 -11.35
N LEU A 83 19.80 -1.77 -12.47
CA LEU A 83 21.10 -1.28 -12.92
C LEU A 83 21.69 -0.26 -11.92
N ILE A 84 20.92 0.70 -11.43
CA ILE A 84 21.36 1.68 -10.42
C ILE A 84 21.89 0.96 -9.18
N GLU A 85 21.16 0.00 -8.64
CA GLU A 85 21.54 -0.76 -7.44
C GLU A 85 22.81 -1.60 -7.67
N ARG A 86 22.94 -2.22 -8.85
CA ARG A 86 24.11 -3.03 -9.23
C ARG A 86 25.36 -2.19 -9.54
N THR A 87 25.21 -0.89 -9.69
CA THR A 87 26.32 0.01 -10.05
C THR A 87 26.53 1.16 -9.06
N GLN A 88 25.79 1.17 -7.92
CA GLN A 88 25.79 2.32 -7.00
C GLN A 88 27.17 2.71 -6.45
N LYS A 89 28.11 1.76 -6.36
CA LYS A 89 29.49 2.03 -5.92
C LYS A 89 30.18 3.08 -6.78
N TRP A 90 29.86 3.13 -8.08
CA TRP A 90 30.47 4.02 -9.07
C TRP A 90 29.63 5.26 -9.37
N LEU A 91 28.41 5.33 -8.83
CA LEU A 91 27.52 6.46 -9.04
C LEU A 91 27.83 7.60 -8.04
N PRO A 92 27.48 8.85 -8.39
CA PRO A 92 27.66 9.99 -7.50
C PRO A 92 26.79 9.88 -6.22
N LEU A 93 26.97 10.80 -5.28
CA LEU A 93 26.17 10.88 -4.05
C LEU A 93 26.20 9.57 -3.21
N ASN A 94 27.37 8.98 -3.09
CA ASN A 94 27.64 7.84 -2.21
C ASN A 94 28.72 8.20 -1.16
N PRO A 95 28.44 9.14 -0.25
CA PRO A 95 29.43 9.60 0.73
C PRO A 95 29.84 8.53 1.74
N GLN A 96 28.96 7.53 1.99
CA GLN A 96 29.24 6.37 2.86
C GLN A 96 30.06 5.28 2.16
N LYS A 97 30.30 5.41 0.85
CA LYS A 97 31.05 4.44 0.03
C LYS A 97 30.42 3.03 0.05
N PHE A 98 29.09 2.95 0.06
CA PHE A 98 28.39 1.67 -0.01
C PHE A 98 28.78 0.88 -1.26
N ALA A 99 28.90 -0.44 -1.10
CA ALA A 99 29.17 -1.37 -2.19
C ALA A 99 27.96 -1.51 -3.12
N ASN A 100 28.15 -2.18 -4.25
CA ASN A 100 27.03 -2.57 -5.12
C ASN A 100 26.10 -3.52 -4.39
N VAL A 101 24.80 -3.35 -4.57
CA VAL A 101 23.79 -4.23 -3.97
C VAL A 101 23.91 -5.64 -4.54
N GLU A 102 23.72 -6.65 -3.73
CA GLU A 102 23.79 -8.06 -4.11
C GLU A 102 22.72 -8.40 -5.18
N PRO A 103 22.99 -9.27 -6.17
CA PRO A 103 22.09 -9.50 -7.31
C PRO A 103 20.67 -9.93 -6.94
N GLY A 104 20.52 -10.85 -5.98
CA GLY A 104 19.21 -11.32 -5.54
C GLY A 104 18.42 -10.25 -4.83
N LEU A 105 19.08 -9.48 -3.96
CA LEU A 105 18.48 -8.34 -3.27
C LEU A 105 18.07 -7.24 -4.25
N ALA A 106 18.95 -6.89 -5.20
CA ALA A 106 18.64 -5.88 -6.22
C ALA A 106 17.45 -6.28 -7.10
N PHE A 107 17.35 -7.57 -7.48
CA PHE A 107 16.20 -8.07 -8.23
C PHE A 107 14.90 -7.96 -7.41
N GLY A 108 14.93 -8.41 -6.15
CA GLY A 108 13.79 -8.30 -5.23
C GLY A 108 13.34 -6.86 -5.03
N THR A 109 14.29 -5.94 -4.81
CA THR A 109 14.00 -4.51 -4.63
C THR A 109 13.46 -3.88 -5.91
N ALA A 110 14.07 -4.14 -7.07
CA ALA A 110 13.60 -3.60 -8.34
C ALA A 110 12.17 -4.05 -8.69
N ALA A 111 11.84 -5.33 -8.47
CA ALA A 111 10.48 -5.83 -8.64
C ALA A 111 9.50 -5.16 -7.66
N SER A 112 9.91 -5.05 -6.40
CA SER A 112 9.12 -4.48 -5.32
C SER A 112 8.75 -3.02 -5.56
N PHE A 113 9.71 -2.17 -5.89
CA PHE A 113 9.46 -0.75 -6.12
C PHE A 113 8.69 -0.48 -7.43
N THR A 114 8.93 -1.28 -8.46
CA THR A 114 8.20 -1.17 -9.73
C THR A 114 6.72 -1.52 -9.59
N THR A 115 6.39 -2.46 -8.72
CA THR A 115 5.01 -2.89 -8.47
C THR A 115 4.28 -2.04 -7.42
N ASN A 116 4.89 -0.99 -6.91
CA ASN A 116 4.40 -0.15 -5.81
C ASN A 116 4.33 -0.88 -4.46
N THR A 117 4.97 -2.04 -4.33
CA THR A 117 4.97 -2.83 -3.11
C THR A 117 5.91 -2.24 -2.06
N ASN A 118 7.13 -1.93 -2.48
CA ASN A 118 8.20 -1.37 -1.64
C ASN A 118 8.59 -2.25 -0.43
N TRP A 119 8.38 -3.54 -0.54
CA TRP A 119 8.91 -4.53 0.41
C TRP A 119 10.43 -4.44 0.48
N GLN A 120 10.97 -4.25 1.68
CA GLN A 120 12.38 -4.08 1.95
C GLN A 120 12.88 -5.16 2.90
N VAL A 121 13.91 -5.90 2.49
CA VAL A 121 14.60 -6.92 3.31
C VAL A 121 16.03 -6.45 3.66
N TYR A 122 16.25 -5.15 3.65
CA TYR A 122 17.52 -4.47 3.92
C TYR A 122 17.27 -3.19 4.71
N SER A 123 18.30 -2.71 5.39
CA SER A 123 18.29 -1.39 6.01
C SER A 123 18.79 -0.36 5.00
N GLY A 124 17.93 0.55 4.56
CA GLY A 124 18.24 1.53 3.52
C GLY A 124 19.41 2.44 3.90
N GLU A 125 19.46 2.84 5.18
CA GLU A 125 20.50 3.67 5.78
C GLU A 125 21.89 3.02 5.80
N SER A 126 21.99 1.71 5.67
CA SER A 126 23.26 0.99 5.64
C SER A 126 23.56 0.30 4.30
N THR A 127 22.63 0.35 3.33
CA THR A 127 22.73 -0.40 2.09
C THR A 127 22.67 0.50 0.85
N MET A 128 21.85 1.57 0.85
CA MET A 128 21.52 2.36 -0.32
C MET A 128 22.18 3.74 -0.31
N SER A 129 22.95 4.06 -1.35
CA SER A 129 23.51 5.40 -1.53
C SER A 129 22.39 6.45 -1.71
N TYR A 130 22.71 7.73 -1.49
CA TYR A 130 21.74 8.82 -1.73
C TYR A 130 21.28 8.88 -3.19
N PHE A 131 22.16 8.56 -4.14
CA PHE A 131 21.76 8.46 -5.53
C PHE A 131 20.71 7.36 -5.74
N THR A 132 20.93 6.18 -5.15
CA THR A 132 19.99 5.06 -5.21
C THR A 132 18.68 5.42 -4.51
N GLN A 133 18.73 6.07 -3.34
CA GLN A 133 17.53 6.51 -2.62
C GLN A 133 16.69 7.51 -3.43
N MET A 134 17.32 8.49 -4.12
CA MET A 134 16.60 9.53 -4.85
C MET A 134 16.23 9.12 -6.29
N ALA A 135 17.25 8.80 -7.10
CA ALA A 135 17.08 8.51 -8.54
C ALA A 135 16.58 7.07 -8.81
N GLY A 136 16.78 6.17 -7.85
CA GLY A 136 16.25 4.81 -7.89
C GLY A 136 14.91 4.71 -7.17
N LEU A 137 14.94 4.67 -5.84
CA LEU A 137 13.79 4.31 -5.01
C LEU A 137 12.69 5.38 -5.00
N ALA A 138 13.01 6.64 -4.66
CA ALA A 138 12.02 7.71 -4.63
C ALA A 138 11.43 8.01 -6.02
N TYR A 139 12.23 7.90 -7.10
CA TYR A 139 11.70 7.95 -8.46
C TYR A 139 10.64 6.87 -8.68
N HIS A 140 10.89 5.62 -8.27
CA HIS A 140 9.93 4.54 -8.41
C HIS A 140 8.69 4.77 -7.57
N ASN A 141 8.81 5.30 -6.35
CA ASN A 141 7.68 5.69 -5.53
C ASN A 141 6.77 6.68 -6.28
N PHE A 142 7.36 7.60 -7.02
CA PHE A 142 6.60 8.58 -7.81
C PHE A 142 5.89 7.94 -9.00
N VAL A 143 6.65 7.21 -9.84
CA VAL A 143 6.11 6.69 -11.11
C VAL A 143 5.18 5.49 -10.93
N SER A 144 5.45 4.60 -9.96
CA SER A 144 4.58 3.45 -9.69
C SER A 144 3.22 3.87 -9.13
N ALA A 145 3.20 4.93 -8.29
CA ALA A 145 1.98 5.56 -7.83
C ALA A 145 1.18 6.17 -8.99
N ALA A 146 1.85 6.93 -9.88
CA ALA A 146 1.20 7.49 -11.06
C ALA A 146 0.57 6.40 -11.93
N VAL A 147 1.26 5.27 -12.16
CA VAL A 147 0.72 4.12 -12.90
C VAL A 147 -0.57 3.61 -12.24
N GLY A 148 -0.60 3.44 -10.92
CA GLY A 148 -1.80 3.01 -10.20
C GLY A 148 -2.98 3.96 -10.39
N ILE A 149 -2.75 5.26 -10.20
CA ILE A 149 -3.79 6.29 -10.34
C ILE A 149 -4.38 6.32 -11.76
N VAL A 150 -3.52 6.32 -12.79
CA VAL A 150 -4.03 6.40 -14.17
C VAL A 150 -4.78 5.14 -14.59
N LEU A 151 -4.45 3.97 -14.04
CA LEU A 151 -5.23 2.75 -14.24
C LEU A 151 -6.63 2.86 -13.64
N ALA A 152 -6.77 3.44 -12.44
CA ALA A 152 -8.09 3.72 -11.88
C ALA A 152 -8.91 4.69 -12.76
N ILE A 153 -8.26 5.72 -13.31
CA ILE A 153 -8.91 6.65 -14.25
C ILE A 153 -9.36 5.93 -15.52
N VAL A 154 -8.57 4.98 -16.03
CA VAL A 154 -8.97 4.14 -17.19
C VAL A 154 -10.20 3.31 -16.87
N VAL A 155 -10.27 2.71 -15.68
CA VAL A 155 -11.45 1.96 -15.22
C VAL A 155 -12.67 2.88 -15.14
N ILE A 156 -12.52 4.04 -14.53
CA ILE A 156 -13.60 5.04 -14.46
C ILE A 156 -14.07 5.46 -15.87
N ARG A 157 -13.15 5.69 -16.80
CA ARG A 157 -13.49 5.99 -18.21
C ARG A 157 -14.19 4.81 -18.88
N GLY A 158 -13.76 3.57 -18.60
CA GLY A 158 -14.44 2.36 -19.07
C GLY A 158 -15.91 2.29 -18.64
N ILE A 159 -16.19 2.69 -17.40
CA ILE A 159 -17.55 2.78 -16.86
C ILE A 159 -18.32 3.96 -17.48
N ALA A 160 -17.70 5.13 -17.57
CA ALA A 160 -18.37 6.38 -17.98
C ALA A 160 -18.63 6.50 -19.49
N ARG A 161 -17.69 6.01 -20.31
CA ARG A 161 -17.77 6.11 -21.80
C ARG A 161 -18.72 5.05 -22.37
N LYS A 162 -19.24 5.30 -23.54
CA LYS A 162 -20.19 4.41 -24.28
C LYS A 162 -19.77 4.31 -25.74
N GLU A 163 -20.04 3.13 -26.33
CA GLU A 163 -19.88 2.85 -27.77
C GLU A 163 -18.49 3.26 -28.32
N THR A 164 -17.45 3.11 -27.50
CA THR A 164 -16.06 3.38 -27.91
C THR A 164 -15.11 2.28 -27.43
N ASP A 165 -14.02 2.10 -28.15
CA ASP A 165 -12.91 1.21 -27.74
C ASP A 165 -11.72 1.99 -27.14
N LYS A 166 -11.85 3.30 -26.99
CA LYS A 166 -10.80 4.22 -26.54
C LYS A 166 -10.94 4.58 -25.07
N LEU A 167 -9.83 4.54 -24.33
CA LEU A 167 -9.79 4.75 -22.88
C LEU A 167 -8.89 5.90 -22.43
N GLY A 168 -8.21 6.58 -23.36
CA GLY A 168 -7.28 7.65 -23.10
C GLY A 168 -5.86 7.33 -23.59
N ASN A 169 -4.85 8.03 -23.08
CA ASN A 169 -3.46 7.85 -23.45
C ASN A 169 -2.60 7.70 -22.19
N PHE A 170 -1.93 6.56 -22.05
CA PHE A 170 -1.11 6.23 -20.90
C PHE A 170 -0.03 7.31 -20.60
N TRP A 171 0.65 7.78 -21.63
CA TRP A 171 1.74 8.75 -21.48
C TRP A 171 1.24 10.12 -21.04
N VAL A 172 0.10 10.56 -21.60
CA VAL A 172 -0.57 11.82 -21.24
C VAL A 172 -1.07 11.75 -19.81
N ASP A 173 -1.76 10.67 -19.45
CA ASP A 173 -2.33 10.49 -18.12
C ASP A 173 -1.23 10.42 -17.05
N THR A 174 -0.13 9.67 -17.31
CA THR A 174 1.00 9.54 -16.39
C THR A 174 1.72 10.88 -16.20
N THR A 175 2.00 11.61 -17.28
CA THR A 175 2.62 12.94 -17.20
C THR A 175 1.78 13.91 -16.38
N ARG A 176 0.46 13.92 -16.60
CA ARG A 176 -0.46 14.76 -15.83
C ARG A 176 -0.54 14.34 -14.38
N CYS A 177 -0.59 13.04 -14.11
CA CYS A 177 -0.59 12.52 -12.75
C CYS A 177 0.64 12.99 -11.98
N LEU A 178 1.82 12.83 -12.58
CA LEU A 178 3.09 13.26 -11.97
C LEU A 178 3.12 14.76 -11.71
N LEU A 179 2.78 15.59 -12.69
CA LEU A 179 2.94 17.03 -12.60
C LEU A 179 1.85 17.72 -11.78
N TRP A 180 0.58 17.34 -11.93
CA TRP A 180 -0.56 18.04 -11.28
C TRP A 180 -0.98 17.41 -9.97
N VAL A 181 -0.95 16.06 -9.86
CA VAL A 181 -1.48 15.39 -8.67
C VAL A 181 -0.37 15.18 -7.64
N LEU A 182 0.74 14.53 -8.03
CA LEU A 182 1.77 14.12 -7.08
C LEU A 182 2.74 15.24 -6.73
N LEU A 183 3.37 15.87 -7.72
CA LEU A 183 4.47 16.83 -7.49
C LEU A 183 4.11 17.99 -6.56
N PRO A 184 2.98 18.72 -6.73
CA PRO A 184 2.67 19.87 -5.87
C PRO A 184 2.49 19.49 -4.40
N VAL A 185 1.80 18.37 -4.14
CA VAL A 185 1.56 17.90 -2.78
C VAL A 185 2.86 17.41 -2.13
N CYS A 186 3.69 16.69 -2.90
CA CYS A 186 4.98 16.22 -2.39
C CYS A 186 5.95 17.36 -2.07
N LEU A 187 5.97 18.43 -2.87
CA LEU A 187 6.80 19.61 -2.57
C LEU A 187 6.35 20.31 -1.28
N VAL A 188 5.05 20.58 -1.14
CA VAL A 188 4.52 21.23 0.07
C VAL A 188 4.65 20.32 1.29
N GLY A 189 4.33 19.04 1.15
CA GLY A 189 4.42 18.07 2.23
C GLY A 189 5.86 17.88 2.73
N SER A 190 6.84 17.89 1.82
CA SER A 190 8.27 17.83 2.24
C SER A 190 8.66 19.01 3.10
N LEU A 191 8.17 20.21 2.80
CA LEU A 191 8.42 21.39 3.64
C LEU A 191 7.73 21.26 5.01
N VAL A 192 6.53 20.68 5.05
CA VAL A 192 5.84 20.39 6.33
C VAL A 192 6.65 19.41 7.18
N LEU A 193 7.11 18.29 6.61
CA LEU A 193 7.90 17.31 7.37
C LEU A 193 9.26 17.88 7.81
N VAL A 194 9.91 18.71 7.00
CA VAL A 194 11.14 19.41 7.41
C VAL A 194 10.86 20.34 8.60
N SER A 195 9.72 21.04 8.62
CA SER A 195 9.34 21.88 9.76
C SER A 195 9.05 21.09 11.04
N GLU A 196 8.65 19.82 10.91
CA GLU A 196 8.47 18.89 12.02
C GLU A 196 9.79 18.25 12.51
N GLY A 197 10.90 18.46 11.79
CA GLY A 197 12.23 17.96 12.17
C GLY A 197 12.73 16.76 11.37
N VAL A 198 12.02 16.35 10.31
CA VAL A 198 12.50 15.28 9.43
C VAL A 198 13.72 15.75 8.62
N VAL A 199 14.74 14.90 8.57
CA VAL A 199 16.03 15.22 7.95
C VAL A 199 15.89 15.39 6.43
N GLN A 200 16.50 16.47 5.89
CA GLN A 200 16.55 16.70 4.44
C GLN A 200 17.87 17.36 4.05
N ASN A 201 18.88 16.56 3.72
CA ASN A 201 20.19 17.05 3.29
C ASN A 201 20.96 15.99 2.49
N LEU A 202 22.17 16.31 2.04
CA LEU A 202 23.09 15.41 1.33
C LEU A 202 24.44 15.29 2.05
N LYS A 203 24.48 15.61 3.35
CA LYS A 203 25.71 15.52 4.16
C LYS A 203 26.07 14.05 4.39
N PRO A 204 27.37 13.73 4.56
CA PRO A 204 27.79 12.44 5.08
C PRO A 204 27.17 12.18 6.47
N TYR A 205 27.09 10.94 6.87
CA TYR A 205 26.65 10.56 8.21
C TYR A 205 27.56 11.18 9.26
N THR A 206 26.97 11.56 10.38
CA THR A 206 27.70 12.20 11.50
C THR A 206 28.07 11.13 12.52
N THR A 207 29.37 10.98 12.81
CA THR A 207 29.84 10.12 13.90
C THR A 207 30.02 10.96 15.14
N VAL A 208 29.44 10.52 16.25
CA VAL A 208 29.54 11.17 17.57
C VAL A 208 30.04 10.19 18.62
N ASP A 209 30.81 10.65 19.58
CA ASP A 209 31.26 9.85 20.70
C ASP A 209 30.11 9.68 21.71
N LEU A 210 29.97 8.47 22.24
CA LEU A 210 28.97 8.18 23.26
C LEU A 210 29.41 8.73 24.59
N ILE A 211 28.50 9.36 25.33
CA ILE A 211 28.73 9.81 26.70
C ILE A 211 29.10 8.62 27.61
N GLN A 212 28.40 7.48 27.40
CA GLN A 212 28.65 6.24 28.13
C GLN A 212 28.87 5.09 27.15
N PRO A 213 30.12 4.66 26.92
CA PRO A 213 30.41 3.47 26.14
C PRO A 213 29.77 2.21 26.76
N TYR A 214 29.37 1.28 25.90
CA TYR A 214 28.77 0.00 26.35
C TYR A 214 29.34 -1.20 25.59
N ALA A 215 29.33 -2.37 26.24
CA ALA A 215 29.73 -3.61 25.61
C ALA A 215 28.57 -4.18 24.77
N ALA A 216 28.86 -4.56 23.53
CA ALA A 216 27.91 -5.21 22.64
C ALA A 216 28.54 -6.44 21.99
N GLN A 217 27.72 -7.42 21.65
CA GLN A 217 28.09 -8.54 20.80
C GLN A 217 27.94 -8.11 19.34
N VAL A 218 29.04 -8.02 18.61
CA VAL A 218 29.05 -7.61 17.20
C VAL A 218 29.41 -8.80 16.32
N THR A 219 28.53 -9.14 15.39
CA THR A 219 28.80 -10.19 14.41
C THR A 219 29.52 -9.59 13.21
N GLY A 220 30.75 -10.01 12.97
CA GLY A 220 31.56 -9.59 11.84
C GLY A 220 31.08 -10.19 10.51
N PRO A 221 31.65 -9.71 9.36
CA PRO A 221 31.33 -10.23 8.04
C PRO A 221 31.66 -11.72 7.84
N ASP A 222 32.50 -12.27 8.69
CA ASP A 222 32.88 -13.70 8.75
C ASP A 222 31.89 -14.57 9.56
N GLY A 223 30.78 -13.97 10.04
CA GLY A 223 29.77 -14.64 10.85
C GLY A 223 30.18 -14.88 12.30
N LYS A 224 31.37 -14.42 12.72
CA LYS A 224 31.81 -14.58 14.12
C LYS A 224 31.33 -13.44 14.98
N THR A 225 30.73 -13.77 16.11
CA THR A 225 30.29 -12.81 17.11
C THR A 225 31.39 -12.53 18.11
N THR A 226 31.78 -11.28 18.26
CA THR A 226 32.81 -10.83 19.22
C THR A 226 32.25 -9.75 20.13
N ALA A 227 32.66 -9.80 21.41
CA ALA A 227 32.34 -8.68 22.32
C ALA A 227 33.21 -7.48 21.97
N GLN A 228 32.57 -6.34 21.70
CA GLN A 228 33.25 -5.08 21.42
C GLN A 228 32.67 -3.97 22.30
N THR A 229 33.54 -3.04 22.72
CA THR A 229 33.09 -1.83 23.40
C THR A 229 32.71 -0.80 22.35
N ILE A 230 31.45 -0.45 22.30
CA ILE A 230 30.94 0.60 21.41
C ILE A 230 31.18 1.96 22.08
N THR A 231 31.97 2.79 21.42
CA THR A 231 32.35 4.14 21.89
C THR A 231 31.73 5.25 21.05
N GLN A 232 31.22 4.92 19.87
CA GLN A 232 30.70 5.88 18.89
C GLN A 232 29.34 5.47 18.35
N GLN A 233 28.53 6.44 18.01
CA GLN A 233 27.26 6.27 17.28
C GLN A 233 27.34 6.96 15.93
N VAL A 234 26.89 6.28 14.88
CA VAL A 234 26.73 6.86 13.55
C VAL A 234 25.28 7.34 13.40
N ILE A 235 25.11 8.64 13.19
CA ILE A 235 23.82 9.28 12.97
C ILE A 235 23.63 9.47 11.48
N ALA A 236 22.66 8.77 10.92
CA ALA A 236 22.34 8.85 9.51
C ALA A 236 21.82 10.25 9.14
N GLN A 237 22.16 10.67 7.93
CA GLN A 237 21.73 11.91 7.28
C GLN A 237 21.10 11.53 5.93
N GLY A 238 20.51 12.47 5.23
CA GLY A 238 20.05 12.19 3.88
C GLY A 238 18.78 12.92 3.43
N PRO A 239 18.31 12.66 2.22
CA PRO A 239 17.09 13.27 1.64
C PRO A 239 15.82 12.56 2.12
N VAL A 240 15.60 12.52 3.44
CA VAL A 240 14.56 11.71 4.08
C VAL A 240 13.17 12.31 3.87
N ALA A 241 12.95 13.59 4.19
CA ALA A 241 11.62 14.20 4.18
C ALA A 241 10.93 14.14 2.82
N SER A 242 11.67 14.34 1.73
CA SER A 242 11.10 14.25 0.39
C SER A 242 10.68 12.83 0.03
N GLN A 243 11.49 11.83 0.38
CA GLN A 243 11.14 10.43 0.15
C GLN A 243 9.95 10.03 1.00
N GLU A 244 9.89 10.48 2.26
CA GLU A 244 8.80 10.20 3.19
C GLU A 244 7.44 10.63 2.64
N VAL A 245 7.31 11.89 2.20
CA VAL A 245 6.06 12.36 1.61
C VAL A 245 5.69 11.65 0.33
N ILE A 246 6.68 11.36 -0.53
CA ILE A 246 6.43 10.67 -1.80
C ILE A 246 5.90 9.25 -1.52
N LYS A 247 6.54 8.53 -0.58
CA LYS A 247 6.14 7.16 -0.25
C LYS A 247 4.75 7.07 0.39
N GLU A 248 4.38 8.07 1.21
CA GLU A 248 3.07 8.09 1.88
C GLU A 248 1.95 8.50 0.92
N PHE A 249 2.13 9.61 0.18
CA PHE A 249 1.12 10.10 -0.75
C PHE A 249 0.94 9.18 -1.96
N GLY A 250 2.01 8.46 -2.35
CA GLY A 250 1.98 7.42 -3.37
C GLY A 250 1.51 6.06 -2.88
N THR A 251 1.19 5.90 -1.60
CA THR A 251 0.90 4.62 -0.92
C THR A 251 1.94 3.54 -1.24
N ASN A 252 3.21 3.89 -1.15
CA ASN A 252 4.35 3.01 -1.42
C ASN A 252 4.87 2.32 -0.16
N GLY A 253 5.22 3.12 0.85
CA GLY A 253 5.64 2.70 2.17
C GLY A 253 7.10 2.31 2.34
N GLY A 254 7.87 2.14 1.29
CA GLY A 254 9.31 1.88 1.40
C GLY A 254 10.07 3.15 1.76
N GLY A 255 10.70 3.18 2.94
CA GLY A 255 11.35 4.33 3.52
C GLY A 255 12.87 4.36 3.37
N PHE A 256 13.46 5.46 3.84
CA PHE A 256 14.90 5.64 3.92
C PHE A 256 15.50 4.71 4.98
N PHE A 257 14.83 4.59 6.13
CA PHE A 257 15.22 3.74 7.25
C PHE A 257 14.49 2.40 7.24
N ASN A 258 15.15 1.36 7.75
CA ASN A 258 14.52 0.04 7.87
C ASN A 258 13.31 0.05 8.83
N ALA A 259 13.41 0.81 9.92
CA ALA A 259 12.32 0.96 10.87
C ALA A 259 11.13 1.77 10.32
N ASN A 260 11.26 2.35 9.12
CA ASN A 260 10.23 3.08 8.41
C ASN A 260 9.66 4.24 9.26
N SER A 261 8.37 4.54 9.18
CA SER A 261 7.71 5.60 9.98
C SER A 261 7.68 5.32 11.50
N ALA A 262 8.29 4.24 11.99
CA ALA A 262 8.66 4.07 13.39
C ALA A 262 9.97 4.81 13.73
N HIS A 263 10.82 5.11 12.74
CA HIS A 263 12.09 5.81 12.97
C HIS A 263 11.85 7.30 13.29
N PRO A 264 12.49 7.85 14.35
CA PRO A 264 12.29 9.27 14.73
C PRO A 264 12.70 10.26 13.65
N PHE A 265 13.57 9.91 12.70
CA PHE A 265 14.00 10.78 11.62
C PHE A 265 13.09 10.75 10.38
N GLU A 266 12.17 9.80 10.30
CA GLU A 266 11.08 9.82 9.32
C GLU A 266 9.82 10.45 9.91
N ASN A 267 9.44 10.06 11.13
CA ASN A 267 8.20 10.43 11.80
C ASN A 267 8.44 10.87 13.24
N PRO A 268 8.93 12.11 13.48
CA PRO A 268 9.37 12.57 14.80
C PRO A 268 8.23 12.91 15.77
N THR A 269 7.07 13.37 15.28
CA THR A 269 6.03 13.99 16.12
C THR A 269 4.65 13.34 15.92
N PRO A 270 3.71 13.51 16.86
CA PRO A 270 2.31 13.11 16.62
C PRO A 270 1.67 13.81 15.42
N LEU A 271 2.11 15.02 15.08
CA LEU A 271 1.59 15.76 13.92
C LEU A 271 2.13 15.19 12.62
N SER A 272 3.44 14.84 12.54
CA SER A 272 3.98 14.14 11.37
C SER A 272 3.27 12.80 11.17
N ASN A 273 3.06 12.01 12.24
CA ASN A 273 2.34 10.74 12.17
C ASN A 273 0.90 10.89 11.65
N PHE A 274 0.17 11.90 12.11
CA PHE A 274 -1.17 12.19 11.62
C PHE A 274 -1.17 12.63 10.15
N PHE A 275 -0.21 13.47 9.77
CA PHE A 275 -0.04 13.95 8.40
C PHE A 275 0.27 12.83 7.43
N GLU A 276 1.18 11.91 7.79
CA GLU A 276 1.50 10.71 7.01
C GLU A 276 0.25 9.86 6.76
N MET A 277 -0.51 9.53 7.79
CA MET A 277 -1.76 8.77 7.64
C MET A 277 -2.77 9.47 6.72
N VAL A 278 -2.89 10.81 6.79
CA VAL A 278 -3.77 11.57 5.91
C VAL A 278 -3.28 11.50 4.46
N LEU A 279 -1.98 11.58 4.21
CA LEU A 279 -1.40 11.42 2.88
C LEU A 279 -1.75 10.06 2.29
N ILE A 280 -1.63 8.97 3.06
CA ILE A 280 -1.95 7.60 2.61
C ILE A 280 -3.39 7.51 2.11
N PHE A 281 -4.37 8.04 2.81
CA PHE A 281 -5.80 7.88 2.44
C PHE A 281 -6.32 8.96 1.49
N ALA A 282 -5.60 10.06 1.28
CA ALA A 282 -6.11 11.21 0.53
C ALA A 282 -6.51 10.86 -0.91
N ILE A 283 -5.59 10.31 -1.72
CA ILE A 283 -5.87 9.95 -3.12
C ILE A 283 -6.91 8.83 -3.22
N PRO A 284 -6.78 7.69 -2.50
CA PRO A 284 -7.78 6.63 -2.53
C PRO A 284 -9.19 7.12 -2.24
N SER A 285 -9.35 7.91 -1.20
CA SER A 285 -10.64 8.53 -0.84
C SER A 285 -11.15 9.47 -1.93
N GLY A 286 -10.28 10.35 -2.45
CA GLY A 286 -10.61 11.26 -3.55
C GLY A 286 -11.04 10.55 -4.83
N LEU A 287 -10.51 9.36 -5.12
CA LEU A 287 -10.87 8.57 -6.30
C LEU A 287 -12.32 8.08 -6.26
N THR A 288 -12.90 7.81 -5.09
CA THR A 288 -14.34 7.47 -4.99
C THR A 288 -15.23 8.62 -5.41
N TYR A 289 -14.85 9.86 -5.06
CA TYR A 289 -15.55 11.06 -5.50
C TYR A 289 -15.36 11.31 -7.01
N THR A 290 -14.13 11.07 -7.51
CA THR A 290 -13.81 11.13 -8.95
C THR A 290 -14.66 10.14 -9.74
N LEU A 291 -14.82 8.91 -9.24
CA LEU A 291 -15.72 7.90 -9.83
C LEU A 291 -17.13 8.47 -9.98
N GLY A 292 -17.70 8.97 -8.89
CA GLY A 292 -19.06 9.55 -8.91
C GLY A 292 -19.22 10.71 -9.90
N ARG A 293 -18.22 11.59 -9.97
CA ARG A 293 -18.24 12.75 -10.88
C ARG A 293 -18.14 12.36 -12.36
N MET A 294 -17.19 11.49 -12.69
CA MET A 294 -16.93 11.10 -14.08
C MET A 294 -18.01 10.17 -14.64
N THR A 295 -18.66 9.36 -13.80
CA THR A 295 -19.77 8.48 -14.20
C THR A 295 -21.15 9.15 -14.14
N GLY A 296 -21.23 10.37 -13.62
CA GLY A 296 -22.51 11.10 -13.45
C GLY A 296 -23.37 10.60 -12.28
N SER A 297 -22.87 9.68 -11.45
CA SER A 297 -23.60 9.12 -10.31
C SER A 297 -22.87 9.38 -8.99
N GLN A 298 -22.98 10.61 -8.47
CA GLN A 298 -22.29 10.98 -7.24
C GLN A 298 -22.76 10.17 -6.02
N ARG A 299 -24.04 9.74 -6.01
CA ARG A 299 -24.58 8.85 -4.96
C ARG A 299 -23.88 7.50 -4.94
N HIS A 300 -23.49 6.96 -6.11
CA HIS A 300 -22.72 5.73 -6.20
C HIS A 300 -21.30 5.91 -5.61
N GLY A 301 -20.60 6.99 -5.98
CA GLY A 301 -19.28 7.28 -5.42
C GLY A 301 -19.28 7.34 -3.88
N TRP A 302 -20.30 7.97 -3.29
CA TRP A 302 -20.47 8.01 -1.84
C TRP A 302 -20.90 6.67 -1.23
N ALA A 303 -21.64 5.83 -1.95
CA ALA A 303 -21.99 4.49 -1.47
C ALA A 303 -20.75 3.57 -1.39
N VAL A 304 -19.86 3.67 -2.39
CA VAL A 304 -18.55 2.98 -2.36
C VAL A 304 -17.69 3.51 -1.21
N TRP A 305 -17.58 4.82 -1.03
CA TRP A 305 -16.86 5.43 0.08
C TRP A 305 -17.40 4.95 1.44
N ALA A 306 -18.72 4.88 1.61
CA ALA A 306 -19.34 4.44 2.85
C ALA A 306 -19.06 2.95 3.16
N ALA A 307 -19.04 2.09 2.14
CA ALA A 307 -18.67 0.68 2.31
C ALA A 307 -17.20 0.54 2.77
N MET A 308 -16.29 1.30 2.16
CA MET A 308 -14.88 1.34 2.56
C MET A 308 -14.71 1.88 3.98
N ALA A 309 -15.36 3.00 4.32
CA ALA A 309 -15.29 3.60 5.66
C ALA A 309 -15.85 2.68 6.75
N PHE A 310 -16.89 1.90 6.46
CA PHE A 310 -17.43 0.90 7.38
C PHE A 310 -16.42 -0.21 7.68
N LEU A 311 -15.78 -0.77 6.64
CA LEU A 311 -14.77 -1.82 6.79
C LEU A 311 -13.54 -1.30 7.55
N PHE A 312 -13.06 -0.11 7.19
CA PHE A 312 -11.98 0.57 7.92
C PHE A 312 -12.31 0.74 9.41
N PHE A 313 -13.50 1.26 9.72
CA PHE A 313 -13.91 1.48 11.10
C PHE A 313 -14.02 0.17 11.90
N ALA A 314 -14.49 -0.91 11.27
CA ALA A 314 -14.52 -2.23 11.88
C ALA A 314 -13.10 -2.76 12.15
N GLY A 315 -12.18 -2.60 11.18
CA GLY A 315 -10.78 -3.00 11.31
C GLY A 315 -10.06 -2.25 12.43
N VAL A 316 -10.07 -0.92 12.41
CA VAL A 316 -9.39 -0.11 13.43
C VAL A 316 -9.97 -0.31 14.84
N THR A 317 -11.29 -0.52 14.95
CA THR A 317 -11.93 -0.84 16.23
C THR A 317 -11.41 -2.17 16.78
N THR A 318 -11.32 -3.19 15.93
CA THR A 318 -10.84 -4.52 16.32
C THR A 318 -9.36 -4.48 16.72
N ALA A 319 -8.51 -3.84 15.93
CA ALA A 319 -7.07 -3.70 16.22
C ALA A 319 -6.86 -2.93 17.54
N TYR A 320 -7.51 -1.78 17.69
CA TYR A 320 -7.37 -0.98 18.90
C TYR A 320 -7.92 -1.69 20.15
N TRP A 321 -9.02 -2.41 20.03
CA TRP A 321 -9.58 -3.20 21.11
C TRP A 321 -8.64 -4.35 21.52
N ALA A 322 -8.08 -5.07 20.56
CA ALA A 322 -7.18 -6.19 20.84
C ALA A 322 -5.90 -5.71 21.55
N GLU A 323 -5.27 -4.67 21.04
CA GLU A 323 -4.03 -4.13 21.59
C GLU A 323 -4.24 -3.44 22.96
N ALA A 324 -5.37 -2.77 23.16
CA ALA A 324 -5.69 -2.13 24.43
C ALA A 324 -5.99 -3.11 25.58
N ARG A 325 -6.26 -4.39 25.27
CA ARG A 325 -6.44 -5.45 26.27
C ARG A 325 -5.13 -5.94 26.87
N GLY A 326 -4.03 -5.67 26.20
CA GLY A 326 -2.72 -6.14 26.61
C GLY A 326 -2.41 -7.58 26.15
N ASN A 327 -1.20 -8.01 26.46
CA ASN A 327 -0.71 -9.36 26.16
C ASN A 327 -0.49 -10.13 27.47
N PRO A 328 -1.29 -11.18 27.77
CA PRO A 328 -1.19 -11.92 29.02
C PRO A 328 0.14 -12.65 29.19
N LEU A 329 0.92 -12.88 28.11
CA LEU A 329 2.24 -13.49 28.17
C LEU A 329 3.31 -12.52 28.69
N LEU A 330 3.06 -11.22 28.69
CA LEU A 330 3.98 -10.17 29.18
C LEU A 330 3.64 -9.78 30.64
N ALA A 331 3.49 -10.76 31.51
CA ALA A 331 3.08 -10.56 32.92
C ALA A 331 4.02 -9.66 33.74
N GLY A 332 5.30 -9.48 33.31
CA GLY A 332 6.26 -8.61 33.97
C GLY A 332 6.15 -7.11 33.59
N ALA A 333 5.34 -6.77 32.60
CA ALA A 333 5.13 -5.39 32.15
C ALA A 333 3.83 -4.82 32.74
N ASP A 334 3.87 -3.54 33.17
CA ASP A 334 2.65 -2.83 33.56
C ASP A 334 1.86 -2.44 32.30
N GLN A 335 0.72 -3.08 32.11
CA GLN A 335 -0.18 -2.89 30.99
C GLN A 335 -1.46 -2.13 31.36
N HIS A 336 -1.53 -1.57 32.57
CA HIS A 336 -2.68 -0.76 32.98
C HIS A 336 -2.53 0.66 32.41
N ALA A 337 -3.64 1.22 31.94
CA ALA A 337 -3.65 2.62 31.50
C ALA A 337 -3.41 3.56 32.69
N GLY A 338 -2.45 4.46 32.57
CA GLY A 338 -2.08 5.45 33.57
C GLY A 338 -2.13 6.87 33.02
N THR A 339 -1.72 7.84 33.83
CA THR A 339 -1.66 9.26 33.43
C THR A 339 -0.57 9.52 32.39
N LEU A 340 0.50 8.70 32.38
CA LEU A 340 1.69 8.90 31.55
C LEU A 340 1.80 7.86 30.42
N HIS A 341 0.95 6.83 30.40
CA HIS A 341 0.99 5.79 29.37
C HIS A 341 -0.40 5.25 29.04
N SER A 342 -0.56 4.79 27.78
CA SER A 342 -1.85 4.29 27.27
C SER A 342 -2.28 2.93 27.80
N GLY A 343 -1.38 2.21 28.50
CA GLY A 343 -1.58 0.81 28.88
C GLY A 343 -1.57 -0.14 27.66
N GLY A 344 -2.05 -1.36 27.84
CA GLY A 344 -2.20 -2.38 26.81
C GLY A 344 -0.85 -2.96 26.32
N ASN A 345 -0.87 -3.59 25.14
CA ASN A 345 0.30 -4.21 24.52
C ASN A 345 1.16 -3.16 23.82
N MET A 346 2.24 -2.71 24.46
CA MET A 346 3.20 -1.76 23.89
C MET A 346 4.39 -2.44 23.21
N GLU A 347 4.45 -3.77 23.18
CA GLU A 347 5.52 -4.48 22.46
C GLU A 347 5.55 -4.04 20.98
N GLY A 348 6.75 -3.75 20.49
CA GLY A 348 6.96 -3.33 19.10
C GLY A 348 6.30 -2.01 18.69
N LYS A 349 5.83 -1.21 19.65
CA LYS A 349 5.17 0.08 19.41
C LYS A 349 5.96 1.24 20.00
N GLU A 350 5.89 2.38 19.30
CA GLU A 350 6.56 3.59 19.72
C GLU A 350 5.80 4.31 20.85
N VAL A 351 6.53 4.64 21.93
CA VAL A 351 5.96 5.33 23.10
C VAL A 351 5.34 6.68 22.72
N ARG A 352 5.96 7.41 21.78
CA ARG A 352 5.45 8.71 21.32
C ARG A 352 4.10 8.66 20.62
N PHE A 353 3.68 7.49 20.12
CA PHE A 353 2.40 7.30 19.42
C PHE A 353 1.38 6.55 20.27
N GLY A 354 1.82 5.60 21.08
CA GLY A 354 0.95 4.77 21.91
C GLY A 354 0.07 3.82 21.11
N ILE A 355 -0.81 3.11 21.79
CA ILE A 355 -1.60 2.01 21.20
C ILE A 355 -2.59 2.48 20.14
N ALA A 356 -3.30 3.59 20.41
CA ALA A 356 -4.35 4.06 19.50
C ALA A 356 -3.81 4.43 18.11
N ASN A 357 -2.70 5.19 18.06
CA ASN A 357 -2.06 5.56 16.80
C ASN A 357 -1.34 4.39 16.13
N SER A 358 -0.77 3.45 16.89
CA SER A 358 -0.17 2.25 16.30
C SER A 358 -1.23 1.37 15.63
N ALA A 359 -2.37 1.15 16.29
CA ALA A 359 -3.49 0.41 15.72
C ALA A 359 -4.13 1.15 14.52
N LEU A 360 -4.24 2.48 14.61
CA LEU A 360 -4.76 3.31 13.52
C LEU A 360 -3.83 3.25 12.31
N PHE A 361 -2.53 3.45 12.49
CA PHE A 361 -1.54 3.43 11.41
C PHE A 361 -1.48 2.05 10.75
N ALA A 362 -1.45 0.96 11.55
CA ALA A 362 -1.45 -0.40 11.03
C ALA A 362 -2.69 -0.71 10.18
N THR A 363 -3.87 -0.21 10.57
CA THR A 363 -5.09 -0.37 9.79
C THR A 363 -5.05 0.49 8.51
N VAL A 364 -4.65 1.77 8.62
CA VAL A 364 -4.54 2.69 7.47
C VAL A 364 -3.60 2.13 6.41
N THR A 365 -2.41 1.70 6.81
CA THR A 365 -1.38 1.23 5.86
C THR A 365 -1.78 -0.06 5.17
N THR A 366 -2.45 -0.98 5.87
CA THR A 366 -2.85 -2.27 5.31
C THR A 366 -4.16 -2.23 4.53
N ASP A 367 -5.02 -1.29 4.83
CA ASP A 367 -6.19 -0.97 3.98
C ASP A 367 -5.77 -0.30 2.66
N ALA A 368 -4.73 0.56 2.70
CA ALA A 368 -4.35 1.43 1.60
C ALA A 368 -3.25 0.88 0.68
N SER A 369 -2.85 -0.37 0.77
CA SER A 369 -1.70 -0.90 0.00
C SER A 369 -0.45 -0.04 0.15
N CYS A 370 -0.18 0.41 1.38
CA CYS A 370 0.99 1.19 1.75
C CYS A 370 1.86 0.37 2.69
N GLY A 371 3.15 0.30 2.42
CA GLY A 371 4.09 -0.50 3.22
C GLY A 371 4.60 0.20 4.47
N ALA A 372 4.25 1.47 4.70
CA ALA A 372 4.70 2.23 5.86
C ALA A 372 4.19 1.64 7.17
N VAL A 373 5.03 1.65 8.19
CA VAL A 373 4.69 1.13 9.52
C VAL A 373 5.26 2.06 10.61
N ASN A 374 4.49 2.34 11.64
CA ASN A 374 4.97 3.06 12.82
C ASN A 374 5.12 2.14 14.05
N GLY A 375 5.02 0.84 13.86
CA GLY A 375 5.19 -0.21 14.86
C GLY A 375 5.37 -1.57 14.18
N MET A 376 5.90 -2.54 14.92
CA MET A 376 6.19 -3.88 14.43
C MET A 376 4.92 -4.74 14.51
N HIS A 377 4.33 -5.08 13.37
CA HIS A 377 3.07 -5.83 13.32
C HIS A 377 3.18 -7.25 13.92
N ASP A 378 4.37 -7.86 13.83
CA ASP A 378 4.68 -9.19 14.41
C ASP A 378 4.48 -9.22 15.94
N SER A 379 4.71 -8.07 16.60
CA SER A 379 4.55 -7.90 18.06
C SER A 379 3.12 -7.50 18.48
N PHE A 380 2.18 -7.40 17.55
CA PHE A 380 0.78 -7.20 17.91
C PHE A 380 0.22 -8.49 18.52
N THR A 381 -0.80 -8.36 19.38
CA THR A 381 -1.55 -9.54 19.82
C THR A 381 -2.12 -10.28 18.61
N PRO A 382 -2.35 -11.60 18.68
CA PRO A 382 -2.76 -12.37 17.50
C PRO A 382 -4.01 -11.80 16.78
N LEU A 383 -5.01 -11.33 17.51
CA LEU A 383 -6.18 -10.67 16.91
C LEU A 383 -5.88 -9.26 16.39
N GLY A 384 -4.98 -8.53 17.05
CA GLY A 384 -4.52 -7.23 16.58
C GLY A 384 -3.74 -7.34 15.28
N GLY A 385 -2.80 -8.28 15.19
CA GLY A 385 -2.01 -8.58 13.99
C GLY A 385 -2.81 -9.27 12.87
N MET A 386 -3.94 -9.92 13.21
CA MET A 386 -4.86 -10.48 12.23
C MET A 386 -5.56 -9.40 11.39
N VAL A 387 -5.79 -8.20 11.94
CA VAL A 387 -6.46 -7.11 11.19
C VAL A 387 -5.64 -6.68 9.98
N PRO A 388 -4.34 -6.30 10.08
CA PRO A 388 -3.50 -6.04 8.94
C PRO A 388 -3.49 -7.18 7.92
N LEU A 389 -3.42 -8.42 8.38
CA LEU A 389 -3.41 -9.60 7.53
C LEU A 389 -4.71 -9.73 6.71
N ILE A 390 -5.88 -9.58 7.36
CA ILE A 390 -7.19 -9.63 6.70
C ILE A 390 -7.34 -8.48 5.70
N ASN A 391 -6.96 -7.26 6.04
CA ASN A 391 -7.09 -6.10 5.17
C ASN A 391 -6.39 -6.35 3.83
N ILE A 392 -5.17 -6.87 3.85
CA ILE A 392 -4.43 -7.19 2.64
C ILE A 392 -5.03 -8.41 1.92
N MET A 393 -5.46 -9.46 2.65
CA MET A 393 -6.11 -10.65 2.07
C MET A 393 -7.42 -10.34 1.34
N LEU A 394 -8.16 -9.33 1.78
CA LEU A 394 -9.36 -8.85 1.08
C LEU A 394 -9.01 -8.14 -0.25
N GLY A 395 -7.74 -8.01 -0.59
CA GLY A 395 -7.26 -7.36 -1.81
C GLY A 395 -7.14 -5.85 -1.68
N GLU A 396 -6.99 -5.36 -0.43
CA GLU A 396 -6.79 -3.93 -0.11
C GLU A 396 -7.84 -3.04 -0.78
N VAL A 397 -9.10 -3.46 -0.66
CA VAL A 397 -10.23 -2.78 -1.29
C VAL A 397 -10.84 -1.69 -0.42
N VAL A 398 -10.31 -1.49 0.79
CA VAL A 398 -10.77 -0.50 1.76
C VAL A 398 -9.93 0.78 1.57
N PHE A 399 -10.43 1.76 0.87
CA PHE A 399 -9.71 2.86 0.25
C PHE A 399 -8.63 2.35 -0.72
N GLY A 400 -7.76 1.50 -0.25
CA GLY A 400 -6.75 0.78 -1.00
C GLY A 400 -5.58 1.65 -1.44
N GLY A 401 -4.65 1.09 -2.18
CA GLY A 401 -3.55 1.82 -2.78
C GLY A 401 -4.02 2.84 -3.80
N VAL A 402 -3.16 3.80 -4.13
CA VAL A 402 -3.47 4.85 -5.11
C VAL A 402 -3.88 4.25 -6.47
N GLY A 403 -5.16 4.14 -6.68
CA GLY A 403 -5.78 3.47 -7.82
C GLY A 403 -6.12 2.01 -7.56
N ALA A 404 -5.25 1.23 -6.94
CA ALA A 404 -5.46 -0.21 -6.70
C ALA A 404 -6.75 -0.47 -5.92
N GLY A 405 -7.02 0.29 -4.87
CA GLY A 405 -8.24 0.18 -4.10
C GLY A 405 -9.49 0.39 -4.94
N LEU A 406 -9.50 1.39 -5.82
CA LEU A 406 -10.67 1.66 -6.66
C LEU A 406 -10.93 0.56 -7.70
N TYR A 407 -9.90 0.09 -8.41
CA TYR A 407 -10.14 -0.98 -9.36
C TYR A 407 -10.29 -2.35 -8.69
N GLY A 408 -9.73 -2.54 -7.50
CA GLY A 408 -9.96 -3.73 -6.66
C GLY A 408 -11.41 -3.82 -6.19
N ILE A 409 -11.93 -2.76 -5.55
CA ILE A 409 -13.34 -2.76 -5.13
C ILE A 409 -14.30 -2.85 -6.33
N PHE A 410 -13.92 -2.30 -7.48
CA PHE A 410 -14.70 -2.43 -8.70
C PHE A 410 -14.88 -3.90 -9.14
N VAL A 411 -13.87 -4.75 -8.97
CA VAL A 411 -14.00 -6.21 -9.19
C VAL A 411 -15.11 -6.78 -8.30
N PHE A 412 -15.13 -6.42 -7.02
CA PHE A 412 -16.19 -6.86 -6.11
C PHE A 412 -17.55 -6.24 -6.42
N VAL A 413 -17.61 -5.02 -6.93
CA VAL A 413 -18.85 -4.40 -7.44
C VAL A 413 -19.41 -5.22 -8.59
N VAL A 414 -18.58 -5.63 -9.55
CA VAL A 414 -19.00 -6.50 -10.68
C VAL A 414 -19.57 -7.81 -10.15
N LEU A 415 -18.90 -8.46 -9.21
CA LEU A 415 -19.36 -9.72 -8.62
C LEU A 415 -20.66 -9.53 -7.82
N ALA A 416 -20.73 -8.48 -6.98
CA ALA A 416 -21.92 -8.19 -6.17
C ALA A 416 -23.16 -7.92 -7.03
N VAL A 417 -23.02 -7.10 -8.07
CA VAL A 417 -24.11 -6.80 -9.01
C VAL A 417 -24.54 -8.03 -9.79
N PHE A 418 -23.59 -8.87 -10.20
CA PHE A 418 -23.86 -10.10 -10.91
C PHE A 418 -24.63 -11.09 -10.03
N ILE A 419 -24.15 -11.37 -8.82
CA ILE A 419 -24.79 -12.30 -7.87
C ILE A 419 -26.19 -11.79 -7.50
N ALA A 420 -26.30 -10.51 -7.11
CA ALA A 420 -27.59 -9.94 -6.74
C ALA A 420 -28.59 -9.93 -7.88
N GLY A 421 -28.15 -9.61 -9.09
CA GLY A 421 -28.99 -9.64 -10.30
C GLY A 421 -29.56 -11.04 -10.55
N LEU A 422 -28.70 -12.06 -10.51
CA LEU A 422 -29.14 -13.45 -10.72
C LEU A 422 -30.07 -13.95 -9.62
N MET A 423 -29.78 -13.65 -8.34
CA MET A 423 -30.60 -14.10 -7.21
C MET A 423 -32.02 -13.51 -7.22
N VAL A 424 -32.18 -12.28 -7.72
CA VAL A 424 -33.48 -11.59 -7.78
C VAL A 424 -34.18 -11.79 -9.13
N GLY A 425 -33.56 -12.52 -10.06
CA GLY A 425 -34.09 -12.73 -11.43
C GLY A 425 -34.07 -11.46 -12.29
N ARG A 426 -33.13 -10.53 -12.02
CA ARG A 426 -32.94 -9.28 -12.77
C ARG A 426 -31.70 -9.36 -13.66
N THR A 427 -31.67 -8.59 -14.72
CA THR A 427 -30.47 -8.46 -15.55
C THR A 427 -29.36 -7.77 -14.74
N PRO A 428 -28.16 -8.36 -14.61
CA PRO A 428 -27.04 -7.71 -13.95
C PRO A 428 -26.61 -6.46 -14.73
N GLU A 429 -26.83 -5.30 -14.17
CA GLU A 429 -26.48 -4.00 -14.78
C GLU A 429 -25.71 -3.13 -13.78
N TYR A 430 -24.62 -2.54 -14.24
CA TYR A 430 -23.83 -1.59 -13.48
C TYR A 430 -23.83 -0.23 -14.16
N LEU A 431 -24.43 0.76 -13.50
CA LEU A 431 -24.60 2.14 -14.03
C LEU A 431 -25.12 2.15 -15.48
N GLY A 432 -26.18 1.35 -15.74
CA GLY A 432 -26.83 1.22 -17.03
C GLY A 432 -26.06 0.38 -18.05
N LYS A 433 -24.99 -0.31 -17.67
CA LYS A 433 -24.25 -1.23 -18.54
C LYS A 433 -24.45 -2.67 -18.10
N LYS A 434 -24.79 -3.54 -19.05
CA LYS A 434 -24.99 -4.95 -18.79
C LYS A 434 -23.66 -5.63 -18.43
N ILE A 435 -23.64 -6.34 -17.31
CA ILE A 435 -22.53 -7.20 -16.92
C ILE A 435 -22.72 -8.57 -17.56
N GLU A 436 -21.76 -8.97 -18.37
CA GLU A 436 -21.82 -10.19 -19.16
C GLU A 436 -20.82 -11.24 -18.66
N SER A 437 -20.96 -12.48 -19.13
CA SER A 437 -20.09 -13.60 -18.75
C SER A 437 -18.59 -13.30 -18.91
N TYR A 438 -18.21 -12.49 -19.91
CA TYR A 438 -16.82 -12.09 -20.10
C TYR A 438 -16.31 -11.21 -18.92
N ASP A 439 -17.12 -10.23 -18.51
CA ASP A 439 -16.74 -9.32 -17.42
C ASP A 439 -16.57 -10.07 -16.10
N VAL A 440 -17.50 -11.01 -15.83
CA VAL A 440 -17.46 -11.86 -14.63
C VAL A 440 -16.27 -12.81 -14.65
N LYS A 441 -15.94 -13.43 -15.80
CA LYS A 441 -14.75 -14.28 -15.92
C LYS A 441 -13.47 -13.50 -15.63
N MET A 442 -13.36 -12.27 -16.13
CA MET A 442 -12.20 -11.41 -15.86
C MET A 442 -12.15 -10.99 -14.38
N ALA A 443 -13.29 -10.68 -13.76
CA ALA A 443 -13.35 -10.35 -12.33
C ALA A 443 -12.94 -11.57 -11.46
N MET A 444 -13.45 -12.76 -11.78
CA MET A 444 -13.05 -13.99 -11.09
C MET A 444 -11.55 -14.29 -11.24
N LEU A 445 -11.00 -14.10 -12.46
CA LEU A 445 -9.57 -14.30 -12.70
C LEU A 445 -8.72 -13.35 -11.84
N ALA A 446 -9.11 -12.08 -11.71
CA ALA A 446 -8.41 -11.12 -10.87
C ALA A 446 -8.34 -11.55 -9.39
N VAL A 447 -9.46 -12.08 -8.83
CA VAL A 447 -9.50 -12.61 -7.46
C VAL A 447 -8.65 -13.87 -7.30
N LEU A 448 -8.74 -14.80 -8.28
CA LEU A 448 -8.04 -16.09 -8.21
C LEU A 448 -6.51 -15.95 -8.30
N ILE A 449 -5.99 -14.99 -9.06
CA ILE A 449 -4.55 -14.74 -9.16
C ILE A 449 -3.96 -14.40 -7.80
N LEU A 450 -4.59 -13.50 -7.05
CA LEU A 450 -4.15 -13.11 -5.71
C LEU A 450 -4.11 -14.33 -4.78
N THR A 451 -5.23 -15.05 -4.72
CA THR A 451 -5.38 -16.26 -3.90
C THR A 451 -4.34 -17.32 -4.22
N PHE A 452 -4.18 -17.62 -5.51
CA PHE A 452 -3.23 -18.64 -5.98
C PHE A 452 -1.80 -18.32 -5.55
N ALA A 453 -1.33 -17.09 -5.79
CA ALA A 453 0.04 -16.71 -5.44
C ALA A 453 0.27 -16.76 -3.92
N ILE A 454 -0.64 -16.18 -3.12
CA ILE A 454 -0.52 -16.18 -1.66
C ILE A 454 -0.44 -17.61 -1.11
N LEU A 455 -1.42 -18.43 -1.41
CA LEU A 455 -1.52 -19.76 -0.80
C LEU A 455 -0.43 -20.71 -1.29
N THR A 456 -0.08 -20.66 -2.58
CA THR A 456 0.95 -21.54 -3.14
C THR A 456 2.33 -21.24 -2.58
N PHE A 457 2.76 -19.97 -2.62
CA PHE A 457 4.09 -19.62 -2.10
C PHE A 457 4.18 -19.82 -0.58
N SER A 458 3.12 -19.51 0.16
CA SER A 458 3.08 -19.78 1.61
C SER A 458 3.19 -21.26 1.90
N ALA A 459 2.40 -22.11 1.24
CA ALA A 459 2.42 -23.57 1.45
C ALA A 459 3.80 -24.17 1.15
N VAL A 460 4.45 -23.76 0.06
CA VAL A 460 5.81 -24.25 -0.26
C VAL A 460 6.81 -23.79 0.80
N SER A 461 6.72 -22.55 1.26
CA SER A 461 7.69 -21.97 2.21
C SER A 461 7.60 -22.59 3.60
N VAL A 462 6.41 -22.98 4.09
CA VAL A 462 6.27 -23.62 5.40
C VAL A 462 6.63 -25.10 5.42
N VAL A 463 6.73 -25.74 4.23
CA VAL A 463 7.05 -27.17 4.11
C VAL A 463 8.55 -27.40 3.81
N LYS A 464 9.21 -26.46 3.14
CA LYS A 464 10.57 -26.64 2.64
C LYS A 464 11.61 -25.99 3.56
N PRO A 465 12.77 -26.66 3.80
CA PRO A 465 13.82 -26.14 4.69
C PRO A 465 14.31 -24.73 4.34
N TYR A 466 14.43 -24.43 3.06
CA TYR A 466 14.87 -23.10 2.61
C TYR A 466 13.83 -21.99 2.85
N GLY A 467 12.57 -22.33 3.02
CA GLY A 467 11.51 -21.41 3.42
C GLY A 467 11.42 -21.26 4.94
N THR A 468 11.51 -22.37 5.69
CA THR A 468 11.42 -22.35 7.15
C THR A 468 12.68 -21.76 7.82
N ALA A 469 13.83 -21.75 7.14
CA ALA A 469 15.07 -21.18 7.66
C ALA A 469 14.99 -19.68 8.00
N GLY A 470 14.03 -18.94 7.42
CA GLY A 470 13.81 -17.53 7.71
C GLY A 470 12.85 -17.26 8.86
N ILE A 471 12.14 -18.27 9.36
CA ILE A 471 11.13 -18.13 10.43
C ILE A 471 11.83 -17.96 11.77
N THR A 472 11.45 -16.93 12.53
CA THR A 472 12.04 -16.67 13.85
C THR A 472 11.24 -17.28 14.99
N ASN A 473 9.96 -17.51 14.81
CA ASN A 473 9.05 -18.10 15.79
C ASN A 473 8.43 -19.40 15.26
N PRO A 474 8.46 -20.51 16.01
CA PRO A 474 7.86 -21.77 15.57
C PRO A 474 6.33 -21.75 15.69
N GLY A 475 5.67 -22.76 15.13
CA GLY A 475 4.24 -23.00 15.29
C GLY A 475 3.32 -22.02 14.53
N PRO A 476 2.13 -21.71 15.10
CA PRO A 476 1.13 -20.88 14.42
C PRO A 476 1.63 -19.47 14.09
N HIS A 477 2.47 -18.89 14.94
CA HIS A 477 3.06 -17.57 14.69
C HIS A 477 3.99 -17.59 13.48
N GLY A 478 4.85 -18.61 13.34
CA GLY A 478 5.70 -18.79 12.16
C GLY A 478 4.89 -18.95 10.87
N LEU A 479 3.73 -19.62 10.91
CA LEU A 479 2.81 -19.64 9.77
C LEU A 479 2.29 -18.23 9.47
N SER A 480 1.91 -17.45 10.48
CA SER A 480 1.46 -16.05 10.29
C SER A 480 2.56 -15.19 9.68
N GLN A 481 3.84 -15.35 10.08
CA GLN A 481 4.99 -14.64 9.51
C GLN A 481 5.16 -14.92 8.02
N VAL A 482 5.16 -16.18 7.61
CA VAL A 482 5.28 -16.58 6.19
C VAL A 482 4.07 -16.12 5.38
N LEU A 483 2.87 -16.34 5.92
CA LEU A 483 1.64 -15.95 5.27
C LEU A 483 1.60 -14.44 5.04
N TYR A 484 1.97 -13.63 6.04
CA TYR A 484 2.03 -12.17 5.91
C TYR A 484 3.02 -11.72 4.84
N ALA A 485 4.20 -12.36 4.75
CA ALA A 485 5.20 -12.04 3.72
C ALA A 485 4.62 -12.19 2.30
N TYR A 486 3.90 -13.28 2.02
CA TYR A 486 3.30 -13.49 0.70
C TYR A 486 1.99 -12.75 0.48
N VAL A 487 1.22 -12.49 1.52
CA VAL A 487 0.02 -11.64 1.46
C VAL A 487 0.43 -10.21 1.12
N SER A 488 1.40 -9.65 1.84
CA SER A 488 1.93 -8.31 1.59
C SER A 488 2.60 -8.19 0.21
N SER A 489 3.40 -9.18 -0.17
CA SER A 489 4.06 -9.19 -1.48
C SER A 489 3.05 -9.28 -2.63
N THR A 490 2.11 -10.23 -2.58
CA THR A 490 1.13 -10.44 -3.65
C THR A 490 0.10 -9.30 -3.74
N GLY A 491 -0.34 -8.77 -2.58
CA GLY A 491 -1.23 -7.61 -2.50
C GLY A 491 -0.56 -6.31 -2.94
N ASN A 492 0.78 -6.31 -3.05
CA ASN A 492 1.61 -5.12 -3.30
C ASN A 492 1.50 -4.08 -2.17
N ASN A 493 1.33 -4.54 -0.94
CA ASN A 493 1.29 -3.68 0.25
C ASN A 493 2.68 -3.16 0.64
N GLY A 494 3.63 -4.07 0.87
CA GLY A 494 5.00 -3.75 1.25
C GLY A 494 5.28 -3.75 2.74
N SER A 495 4.27 -3.70 3.63
CA SER A 495 4.52 -3.82 5.07
C SER A 495 5.13 -5.18 5.40
N ALA A 496 6.18 -5.16 6.21
CA ALA A 496 6.70 -6.38 6.81
C ALA A 496 5.93 -6.68 8.09
N PHE A 497 5.63 -7.95 8.34
CA PHE A 497 5.17 -8.36 9.68
C PHE A 497 6.27 -8.08 10.69
N GLY A 498 7.52 -8.47 10.34
CA GLY A 498 8.72 -8.07 11.03
C GLY A 498 9.52 -9.23 11.63
N GLY A 499 8.94 -10.40 11.78
CA GLY A 499 9.55 -11.57 12.42
C GLY A 499 10.19 -12.58 11.47
N ILE A 500 10.41 -12.26 10.22
CA ILE A 500 11.01 -13.17 9.24
C ILE A 500 12.33 -12.66 8.69
N SER A 501 13.37 -13.50 8.68
CA SER A 501 14.65 -13.23 8.04
C SER A 501 14.57 -13.48 6.53
N ALA A 502 14.03 -12.54 5.78
CA ALA A 502 13.66 -12.72 4.38
C ALA A 502 14.78 -12.38 3.37
N ASN A 503 15.96 -11.90 3.79
CA ASN A 503 17.06 -11.64 2.86
C ASN A 503 17.79 -12.94 2.46
N THR A 504 17.08 -13.81 1.77
CA THR A 504 17.59 -15.07 1.22
C THR A 504 17.25 -15.18 -0.25
N MET A 505 17.95 -16.02 -1.00
CA MET A 505 17.65 -16.22 -2.43
C MET A 505 16.21 -16.68 -2.64
N TRP A 506 15.70 -17.55 -1.77
CA TRP A 506 14.32 -18.03 -1.82
C TRP A 506 13.32 -16.88 -1.71
N TYR A 507 13.38 -16.11 -0.62
CA TYR A 507 12.42 -15.03 -0.40
C TYR A 507 12.62 -13.87 -1.40
N ASN A 508 13.86 -13.47 -1.70
CA ASN A 508 14.11 -12.42 -2.70
C ASN A 508 13.51 -12.74 -4.07
N THR A 509 13.54 -14.00 -4.49
CA THR A 509 13.00 -14.41 -5.80
C THR A 509 11.50 -14.68 -5.77
N THR A 510 10.99 -15.36 -4.74
CA THR A 510 9.57 -15.75 -4.68
C THR A 510 8.66 -14.59 -4.29
N THR A 511 9.10 -13.68 -3.40
CA THR A 511 8.34 -12.45 -3.13
C THR A 511 8.33 -11.53 -4.33
N ALA A 512 9.44 -11.40 -5.08
CA ALA A 512 9.47 -10.66 -6.35
C ALA A 512 8.48 -11.25 -7.38
N ALA A 513 8.46 -12.58 -7.52
CA ALA A 513 7.50 -13.25 -8.40
C ALA A 513 6.04 -12.99 -7.95
N ALA A 514 5.77 -13.08 -6.64
CA ALA A 514 4.46 -12.81 -6.06
C ALA A 514 4.02 -11.36 -6.32
N GLN A 515 4.91 -10.39 -6.16
CA GLN A 515 4.67 -8.96 -6.43
C GLN A 515 4.32 -8.70 -7.90
N LEU A 516 5.10 -9.26 -8.83
CA LEU A 516 4.86 -9.13 -10.27
C LEU A 516 3.54 -9.78 -10.69
N LEU A 517 3.22 -10.97 -10.16
CA LEU A 517 1.95 -11.66 -10.39
C LEU A 517 0.79 -10.84 -9.83
N GLY A 518 0.84 -10.43 -8.58
CA GLY A 518 -0.21 -9.66 -7.93
C GLY A 518 -0.50 -8.34 -8.64
N ARG A 519 0.53 -7.63 -9.10
CA ARG A 519 0.36 -6.35 -9.80
C ARG A 519 -0.15 -6.52 -11.23
N PHE A 520 0.66 -7.14 -12.07
CA PHE A 520 0.43 -7.08 -13.51
C PHE A 520 -0.64 -8.07 -13.99
N PHE A 521 -0.72 -9.25 -13.40
CA PHE A 521 -1.73 -10.23 -13.81
C PHE A 521 -3.13 -9.86 -13.33
N MET A 522 -3.26 -9.12 -12.20
CA MET A 522 -4.55 -8.57 -11.76
C MET A 522 -5.00 -7.39 -12.64
N ILE A 523 -4.09 -6.50 -13.02
CA ILE A 523 -4.41 -5.30 -13.82
C ILE A 523 -4.92 -5.64 -15.21
N ILE A 524 -4.38 -6.67 -15.87
CA ILE A 524 -4.78 -7.04 -17.23
C ILE A 524 -6.28 -7.41 -17.32
N PRO A 525 -6.83 -8.30 -16.48
CA PRO A 525 -8.27 -8.57 -16.44
C PRO A 525 -9.12 -7.32 -16.15
N VAL A 526 -8.66 -6.46 -15.26
CA VAL A 526 -9.36 -5.22 -14.92
C VAL A 526 -9.43 -4.26 -16.11
N LEU A 527 -8.33 -4.08 -16.85
CA LEU A 527 -8.33 -3.30 -18.10
C LEU A 527 -9.21 -3.92 -19.18
N ALA A 528 -9.26 -5.25 -19.25
CA ALA A 528 -10.14 -5.96 -20.17
C ALA A 528 -11.63 -5.71 -19.86
N ILE A 529 -12.01 -5.68 -18.56
CA ILE A 529 -13.37 -5.27 -18.14
C ILE A 529 -13.64 -3.81 -18.54
N ALA A 530 -12.71 -2.90 -18.26
CA ALA A 530 -12.86 -1.50 -18.63
C ALA A 530 -13.07 -1.32 -20.15
N GLY A 531 -12.28 -2.04 -20.97
CA GLY A 531 -12.43 -2.05 -22.43
C GLY A 531 -13.75 -2.66 -22.91
N SER A 532 -14.23 -3.71 -22.23
CA SER A 532 -15.55 -4.31 -22.47
C SER A 532 -16.67 -3.32 -22.19
N LEU A 533 -16.65 -2.69 -21.01
CA LEU A 533 -17.68 -1.74 -20.59
C LEU A 533 -17.73 -0.48 -21.49
N ALA A 534 -16.58 0.02 -21.93
CA ALA A 534 -16.53 1.20 -22.80
C ALA A 534 -17.27 0.99 -24.15
N LYS A 535 -17.26 -0.24 -24.67
CA LYS A 535 -17.94 -0.61 -25.93
C LYS A 535 -19.46 -0.71 -25.78
N LYS A 536 -19.98 -0.86 -24.56
CA LYS A 536 -21.40 -1.10 -24.32
C LYS A 536 -22.22 0.16 -24.42
N LYS A 537 -23.48 -0.01 -24.85
CA LYS A 537 -24.53 1.03 -24.76
C LYS A 537 -24.95 1.18 -23.31
N THR A 538 -25.38 2.39 -22.97
CA THR A 538 -26.01 2.66 -21.67
C THR A 538 -27.53 2.50 -21.82
N VAL A 539 -28.12 1.67 -21.00
CA VAL A 539 -29.57 1.48 -20.90
C VAL A 539 -30.09 2.36 -19.76
N PRO A 540 -31.20 3.06 -19.91
CA PRO A 540 -31.84 3.80 -18.81
C PRO A 540 -32.18 2.87 -17.65
N GLU A 541 -32.06 3.35 -16.42
CA GLU A 541 -32.50 2.60 -15.24
C GLU A 541 -33.98 2.21 -15.36
N SER A 542 -34.26 0.95 -15.11
CA SER A 542 -35.61 0.38 -15.13
C SER A 542 -35.94 -0.27 -13.79
N ALA A 543 -37.22 -0.62 -13.57
CA ALA A 543 -37.62 -1.38 -12.40
C ALA A 543 -36.92 -2.76 -12.31
N GLY A 544 -36.36 -3.24 -13.43
CA GLY A 544 -35.56 -4.46 -13.50
C GLY A 544 -34.08 -4.27 -13.14
N SER A 545 -33.56 -3.05 -13.05
CA SER A 545 -32.17 -2.79 -12.71
C SER A 545 -31.94 -2.90 -11.20
N PHE A 546 -30.80 -3.46 -10.79
CA PHE A 546 -30.40 -3.49 -9.38
C PHE A 546 -29.79 -2.14 -8.99
N PRO A 547 -30.29 -1.44 -7.93
CA PRO A 547 -29.79 -0.15 -7.56
C PRO A 547 -28.39 -0.25 -6.97
N VAL A 548 -27.43 0.49 -7.55
CA VAL A 548 -26.02 0.53 -7.10
C VAL A 548 -25.74 1.75 -6.22
N THR A 549 -26.76 2.29 -5.57
CA THR A 549 -26.68 3.47 -4.68
C THR A 549 -27.35 3.19 -3.35
N GLY A 550 -26.92 3.91 -2.30
CA GLY A 550 -27.54 3.81 -0.97
C GLY A 550 -27.02 2.68 -0.09
N GLY A 551 -27.60 2.57 1.10
CA GLY A 551 -27.12 1.68 2.16
C GLY A 551 -27.26 0.18 1.83
N LEU A 552 -28.31 -0.21 1.09
CA LEU A 552 -28.51 -1.61 0.69
C LEU A 552 -27.37 -2.08 -0.21
N PHE A 553 -26.98 -1.26 -1.20
CA PHE A 553 -25.85 -1.58 -2.06
C PHE A 553 -24.54 -1.64 -1.28
N ALA A 554 -24.27 -0.66 -0.41
CA ALA A 554 -23.07 -0.66 0.42
C ALA A 554 -23.00 -1.91 1.32
N GLY A 555 -24.10 -2.31 1.96
CA GLY A 555 -24.18 -3.53 2.76
C GLY A 555 -23.94 -4.80 1.94
N LEU A 556 -24.53 -4.89 0.74
CA LEU A 556 -24.30 -6.02 -0.17
C LEU A 556 -22.83 -6.09 -0.61
N LEU A 557 -22.23 -4.96 -0.94
CA LEU A 557 -20.82 -4.91 -1.35
C LEU A 557 -19.92 -5.36 -0.20
N VAL A 558 -20.11 -4.86 1.01
CA VAL A 558 -19.39 -5.30 2.22
C VAL A 558 -19.56 -6.80 2.43
N SER A 559 -20.80 -7.31 2.37
CA SER A 559 -21.07 -8.75 2.54
C SER A 559 -20.37 -9.59 1.48
N THR A 560 -20.37 -9.15 0.22
CA THR A 560 -19.69 -9.87 -0.89
C THR A 560 -18.18 -9.91 -0.63
N ILE A 561 -17.55 -8.81 -0.24
CA ILE A 561 -16.12 -8.75 0.09
C ILE A 561 -15.79 -9.73 1.22
N LEU A 562 -16.54 -9.68 2.31
CA LEU A 562 -16.30 -10.52 3.50
C LEU A 562 -16.53 -12.01 3.20
N ILE A 563 -17.57 -12.37 2.46
CA ILE A 563 -17.88 -13.76 2.11
C ILE A 563 -16.78 -14.33 1.21
N VAL A 564 -16.38 -13.60 0.14
CA VAL A 564 -15.31 -14.05 -0.75
C VAL A 564 -13.99 -14.18 -0.01
N GLY A 565 -13.63 -13.20 0.83
CA GLY A 565 -12.42 -13.24 1.65
C GLY A 565 -12.44 -14.41 2.65
N ALA A 566 -13.56 -14.63 3.35
CA ALA A 566 -13.69 -15.72 4.30
C ALA A 566 -13.59 -17.09 3.62
N LEU A 567 -14.32 -17.32 2.52
CA LEU A 567 -14.26 -18.58 1.77
C LEU A 567 -12.84 -18.88 1.27
N THR A 568 -12.05 -17.86 1.00
CA THR A 568 -10.71 -17.99 0.43
C THR A 568 -9.66 -18.24 1.52
N PHE A 569 -9.67 -17.48 2.61
CA PHE A 569 -8.55 -17.39 3.55
C PHE A 569 -8.85 -17.86 4.96
N PHE A 570 -10.11 -18.14 5.32
CA PHE A 570 -10.46 -18.56 6.68
C PHE A 570 -9.68 -19.79 7.18
N PRO A 571 -9.39 -20.83 6.37
CA PRO A 571 -8.58 -21.95 6.84
C PRO A 571 -7.16 -21.54 7.26
N ALA A 572 -6.51 -20.64 6.51
CA ALA A 572 -5.18 -20.14 6.84
C ALA A 572 -5.20 -19.27 8.12
N LEU A 573 -6.20 -18.42 8.27
CA LEU A 573 -6.39 -17.61 9.48
C LEU A 573 -6.67 -18.47 10.71
N SER A 574 -7.38 -19.57 10.55
CA SER A 574 -7.68 -20.51 11.65
C SER A 574 -6.45 -21.22 12.17
N LEU A 575 -5.50 -21.56 11.29
CA LEU A 575 -4.24 -22.24 11.64
C LEU A 575 -3.14 -21.28 12.13
N GLY A 576 -3.21 -20.03 11.77
CA GLY A 576 -2.33 -18.95 12.21
C GLY A 576 -2.91 -18.17 13.39
N PRO A 577 -3.35 -16.91 13.16
CA PRO A 577 -3.67 -15.96 14.23
C PRO A 577 -4.81 -16.40 15.16
N ILE A 578 -5.80 -17.16 14.69
CA ILE A 578 -6.89 -17.63 15.56
C ILE A 578 -6.39 -18.69 16.55
N LEU A 579 -5.64 -19.69 16.07
CA LEU A 579 -5.02 -20.71 16.94
C LEU A 579 -4.05 -20.06 17.91
N GLU A 580 -3.24 -19.14 17.44
CA GLU A 580 -2.30 -18.35 18.22
C GLU A 580 -2.99 -17.60 19.37
N HIS A 581 -4.14 -16.97 19.09
CA HIS A 581 -4.94 -16.30 20.11
C HIS A 581 -5.45 -17.27 21.19
N LEU A 582 -5.87 -18.46 20.80
CA LEU A 582 -6.30 -19.49 21.75
C LEU A 582 -5.15 -19.98 22.64
N LEU A 583 -3.95 -20.17 22.07
CA LEU A 583 -2.74 -20.56 22.80
C LEU A 583 -2.30 -19.44 23.76
N MET A 584 -2.29 -18.19 23.31
CA MET A 584 -1.97 -17.04 24.15
C MET A 584 -2.88 -16.98 25.39
N ASN A 585 -4.19 -17.15 25.21
CA ASN A 585 -5.15 -17.16 26.33
C ASN A 585 -4.99 -18.39 27.24
N ALA A 586 -4.41 -19.47 26.74
CA ALA A 586 -4.04 -20.65 27.54
C ALA A 586 -2.67 -20.49 28.25
N GLY A 587 -2.05 -19.32 28.17
CA GLY A 587 -0.74 -19.04 28.78
C GLY A 587 0.43 -19.75 28.07
N LYS A 588 0.26 -20.13 26.80
CA LYS A 588 1.29 -20.81 26.02
C LYS A 588 1.91 -19.82 25.05
N ALA A 589 3.23 -19.64 25.15
CA ALA A 589 4.03 -19.04 24.08
C ALA A 589 4.27 -20.09 22.98
N PHE A 590 4.46 -19.66 21.77
CA PHE A 590 4.73 -20.49 20.59
C PHE A 590 6.06 -20.12 19.99
#